data_ea4911194d2bef98d9c93b895c97d223
#
_entry.id   ea4911194d2bef98d9c93b895c97d223
#
_cell.length_a   1.000
_cell.length_b   1.000
_cell.length_c   1.000
_cell.angle_alpha   90.00
_cell.angle_beta   90.00
_cell.angle_gamma   90.00
#
_symmetry.space_group_name_H-M   'P 1'
#
loop_
_entity.id
_entity.type
_entity.pdbx_description
1 polymer ?
#
loop_
_entity_poly.entity_id
_entity_poly.type
_entity_poly.pdbx_seq_one_letter_code
_entity_poly.pdbx_strand_id
1 'polypeptide(L)'
;MWFPKLSLPVIAAYTPSHWEVDLVDEAVEDVDFDRPCDLVGLSVMTCYAPRAYEIATEFRKRGKKVVLGGVHPTYCPDEALRYCDAIVCGEAEDLWPQVVADFEAGAMKRLYKMGPFPLLENYKNPRVELLSPDAYMTRQCSFTTRGCHFECEFCSVSPFNGKTTRRRPVPEVIKELAQIKQWIRAELVERMRYGSLWQAFMTGLRIRIGLEDGTIFAFVDDLHNSNRAYCRELWEALKPLKIKWGCQSTLFLGDDGDMVKLAADSGCVSVFVGMESLSEDALEETHKTFNRVQKFEDEIKMFHEHGIMVNPGMVFGFDSDDESVFEKAQEFLLKNRVELAYFNVLTPLPGTPLYERYNSAGRIFDRDWAKYDGKHVVFYPSRMTPEQLQAGFYWVNHQFYSGPSIWKRLCRTQQRLLPRYEMNRQFRKLIKRACPKGTLSPVAKVLKNL
;
A
#
# COMPACT_ATOMS: atom_id res chain seq x y z
N MET A 1 8.75 -7.73 4.07
CA MET A 1 7.74 -6.76 3.55
C MET A 1 8.43 -5.79 2.60
N TRP A 2 7.69 -5.17 1.64
CA TRP A 2 8.31 -4.25 0.67
C TRP A 2 8.59 -2.88 1.30
N PHE A 3 7.58 -2.30 1.91
CA PHE A 3 7.63 -0.98 2.52
C PHE A 3 6.94 -1.01 3.88
N PRO A 4 7.42 -0.27 4.89
CA PRO A 4 6.72 -0.11 6.15
C PRO A 4 5.45 0.71 5.97
N LYS A 5 4.48 0.45 6.81
CA LYS A 5 3.33 1.35 6.96
C LYS A 5 3.75 2.54 7.80
N LEU A 6 3.50 3.76 7.31
CA LEU A 6 3.94 4.97 8.01
C LEU A 6 3.06 5.35 9.21
N SER A 7 1.89 4.74 9.40
CA SER A 7 0.98 5.09 10.50
C SER A 7 1.64 5.05 11.88
N LEU A 8 2.38 3.98 12.19
CA LEU A 8 3.08 3.86 13.49
C LEU A 8 4.25 4.85 13.63
N PRO A 9 5.17 4.99 12.67
CA PRO A 9 6.22 6.01 12.70
C PRO A 9 5.69 7.44 12.83
N VAL A 10 4.53 7.72 12.22
CA VAL A 10 3.86 9.02 12.33
C VAL A 10 3.37 9.24 13.77
N ILE A 11 2.62 8.31 14.33
CA ILE A 11 2.12 8.42 15.71
C ILE A 11 3.28 8.53 16.71
N ALA A 12 4.37 7.82 16.49
CA ALA A 12 5.59 7.97 17.28
C ALA A 12 6.16 9.40 17.24
N ALA A 13 6.08 10.08 16.08
CA ALA A 13 6.53 11.48 15.96
C ALA A 13 5.62 12.46 16.70
N TYR A 14 4.35 12.14 16.89
CA TYR A 14 3.39 12.96 17.65
C TYR A 14 3.29 12.58 19.12
N THR A 15 3.97 11.51 19.55
CA THR A 15 4.07 11.15 20.97
C THR A 15 4.96 12.18 21.68
N PRO A 16 4.59 12.69 22.89
CA PRO A 16 5.39 13.63 23.66
C PRO A 16 6.80 13.08 23.94
N SER A 17 7.80 13.96 23.94
CA SER A 17 9.23 13.57 23.99
C SER A 17 9.68 12.92 25.30
N HIS A 18 8.90 13.01 26.36
CA HIS A 18 9.20 12.36 27.64
C HIS A 18 8.74 10.88 27.67
N TRP A 19 8.04 10.42 26.63
CA TRP A 19 7.66 9.02 26.44
C TRP A 19 8.74 8.27 25.66
N GLU A 20 9.08 7.09 26.13
CA GLU A 20 9.80 6.11 25.35
C GLU A 20 8.82 5.42 24.41
N VAL A 21 9.17 5.32 23.13
CA VAL A 21 8.28 4.77 22.09
C VAL A 21 8.95 3.57 21.46
N ASP A 22 8.21 2.48 21.45
CA ASP A 22 8.58 1.24 20.82
C ASP A 22 7.59 0.90 19.69
N LEU A 23 8.08 0.52 18.52
CA LEU A 23 7.27 0.17 17.37
C LEU A 23 7.39 -1.31 17.05
N VAL A 24 6.25 -1.99 16.96
CA VAL A 24 6.15 -3.39 16.55
C VAL A 24 5.29 -3.48 15.30
N ASP A 25 5.86 -3.97 14.19
CA ASP A 25 5.11 -4.33 12.98
C ASP A 25 4.99 -5.86 12.92
N GLU A 26 3.81 -6.39 13.28
CA GLU A 26 3.55 -7.85 13.34
C GLU A 26 3.71 -8.56 11.98
N ALA A 27 3.85 -7.81 10.89
CA ALA A 27 4.20 -8.40 9.60
C ALA A 27 5.67 -8.85 9.49
N VAL A 28 6.54 -8.39 10.41
CA VAL A 28 8.00 -8.62 10.37
C VAL A 28 8.57 -9.11 11.70
N GLU A 29 7.85 -8.94 12.81
CA GLU A 29 8.24 -9.41 14.14
C GLU A 29 7.01 -9.76 14.98
N ASP A 30 7.16 -10.67 15.94
CA ASP A 30 6.07 -11.07 16.83
C ASP A 30 5.86 -10.06 17.95
N VAL A 31 4.59 -9.94 18.41
CA VAL A 31 4.25 -9.12 19.57
C VAL A 31 4.69 -9.83 20.85
N ASP A 32 5.57 -9.21 21.61
CA ASP A 32 5.93 -9.64 22.95
C ASP A 32 4.96 -9.03 23.97
N PHE A 33 4.06 -9.85 24.51
CA PHE A 33 3.06 -9.42 25.50
C PHE A 33 3.63 -9.16 26.90
N ASP A 34 4.82 -9.64 27.20
CA ASP A 34 5.46 -9.46 28.51
C ASP A 34 6.37 -8.21 28.52
N ARG A 35 6.53 -7.56 27.37
CA ARG A 35 7.29 -6.33 27.26
C ARG A 35 6.68 -5.22 28.11
N PRO A 36 7.46 -4.52 28.95
CA PRO A 36 6.97 -3.41 29.76
C PRO A 36 6.40 -2.29 28.88
N CYS A 37 5.17 -1.87 29.17
CA CYS A 37 4.55 -0.73 28.52
C CYS A 37 3.46 -0.15 29.42
N ASP A 38 3.15 1.12 29.29
CA ASP A 38 2.09 1.81 30.02
C ASP A 38 0.83 1.96 29.18
N LEU A 39 0.99 2.26 27.90
CA LEU A 39 -0.08 2.47 26.92
C LEU A 39 0.23 1.72 25.63
N VAL A 40 -0.77 1.05 25.06
CA VAL A 40 -0.67 0.32 23.80
C VAL A 40 -1.53 1.01 22.74
N GLY A 41 -0.92 1.41 21.61
CA GLY A 41 -1.62 1.94 20.45
C GLY A 41 -1.59 0.96 19.27
N LEU A 42 -2.75 0.61 18.71
CA LEU A 42 -2.85 -0.30 17.57
C LEU A 42 -3.44 0.44 16.34
N SER A 43 -2.73 0.37 15.20
CA SER A 43 -3.21 0.89 13.92
C SER A 43 -3.87 -0.25 13.12
N VAL A 44 -5.17 -0.17 12.87
CA VAL A 44 -5.99 -1.30 12.43
C VAL A 44 -6.62 -1.05 11.07
N MET A 45 -6.24 -1.87 10.08
CA MET A 45 -6.99 -2.03 8.82
C MET A 45 -8.01 -3.16 8.98
N THR A 46 -9.06 -3.16 8.15
CA THR A 46 -10.19 -4.10 8.30
C THR A 46 -9.75 -5.56 8.34
N CYS A 47 -8.89 -6.00 7.44
CA CYS A 47 -8.44 -7.41 7.44
C CYS A 47 -7.57 -7.81 8.64
N TYR A 48 -7.08 -6.86 9.41
CA TYR A 48 -6.31 -7.13 10.63
C TYR A 48 -7.14 -6.93 11.93
N ALA A 49 -8.41 -6.55 11.82
CA ALA A 49 -9.24 -6.29 12.99
C ALA A 49 -9.36 -7.50 13.95
N PRO A 50 -9.61 -8.75 13.50
CA PRO A 50 -9.66 -9.89 14.42
C PRO A 50 -8.37 -10.04 15.22
N ARG A 51 -7.21 -9.94 14.56
CA ARG A 51 -5.92 -10.04 15.23
C ARG A 51 -5.65 -8.87 16.18
N ALA A 52 -6.01 -7.66 15.79
CA ALA A 52 -5.89 -6.49 16.67
C ALA A 52 -6.74 -6.62 17.93
N TYR A 53 -7.93 -7.23 17.82
CA TYR A 53 -8.80 -7.51 18.97
C TYR A 53 -8.21 -8.57 19.92
N GLU A 54 -7.54 -9.60 19.37
CA GLU A 54 -6.78 -10.56 20.18
C GLU A 54 -5.66 -9.87 20.97
N ILE A 55 -4.84 -9.07 20.28
CA ILE A 55 -3.74 -8.31 20.89
C ILE A 55 -4.27 -7.36 21.98
N ALA A 56 -5.30 -6.58 21.65
CA ALA A 56 -5.92 -5.65 22.59
C ALA A 56 -6.45 -6.35 23.83
N THR A 57 -7.14 -7.48 23.64
CA THR A 57 -7.69 -8.29 24.74
C THR A 57 -6.58 -8.82 25.66
N GLU A 58 -5.47 -9.26 25.07
CA GLU A 58 -4.37 -9.83 25.83
C GLU A 58 -3.63 -8.79 26.66
N PHE A 59 -3.35 -7.58 26.10
CA PHE A 59 -2.77 -6.48 26.89
C PHE A 59 -3.72 -6.00 27.99
N ARG A 60 -5.03 -5.91 27.72
CA ARG A 60 -6.02 -5.54 28.74
C ARG A 60 -6.09 -6.54 29.89
N LYS A 61 -5.98 -7.86 29.65
CA LYS A 61 -5.85 -8.88 30.69
C LYS A 61 -4.65 -8.63 31.60
N ARG A 62 -3.57 -8.07 31.04
CA ARG A 62 -2.37 -7.65 31.80
C ARG A 62 -2.49 -6.27 32.44
N GLY A 63 -3.67 -5.69 32.46
CA GLY A 63 -3.94 -4.39 33.10
C GLY A 63 -3.46 -3.17 32.27
N LYS A 64 -3.07 -3.36 31.00
CA LYS A 64 -2.62 -2.27 30.15
C LYS A 64 -3.78 -1.58 29.48
N LYS A 65 -3.67 -0.25 29.28
CA LYS A 65 -4.64 0.53 28.51
C LYS A 65 -4.35 0.38 27.02
N VAL A 66 -5.42 0.18 26.23
CA VAL A 66 -5.32 -0.05 24.80
C VAL A 66 -6.15 0.95 24.03
N VAL A 67 -5.54 1.58 23.03
CA VAL A 67 -6.17 2.52 22.10
C VAL A 67 -6.12 1.94 20.68
N LEU A 68 -7.26 1.85 20.01
CA LEU A 68 -7.33 1.46 18.61
C LEU A 68 -7.52 2.70 17.71
N GLY A 69 -6.81 2.74 16.60
CA GLY A 69 -6.98 3.75 15.56
C GLY A 69 -6.87 3.14 14.17
N GLY A 70 -7.05 3.98 13.14
CA GLY A 70 -6.98 3.57 11.73
C GLY A 70 -8.36 3.36 11.10
N VAL A 71 -8.35 2.78 9.90
CA VAL A 71 -9.55 2.70 9.03
C VAL A 71 -10.67 1.90 9.69
N HIS A 72 -10.37 0.72 10.23
CA HIS A 72 -11.42 -0.16 10.74
C HIS A 72 -12.13 0.40 11.99
N PRO A 73 -11.44 0.86 13.06
CA PRO A 73 -12.11 1.49 14.20
C PRO A 73 -12.89 2.75 13.86
N THR A 74 -12.49 3.45 12.79
CA THR A 74 -13.20 4.64 12.31
C THR A 74 -14.59 4.30 11.77
N TYR A 75 -14.71 3.19 11.04
CA TYR A 75 -15.98 2.78 10.41
C TYR A 75 -16.76 1.74 11.18
N CYS A 76 -16.12 1.04 12.13
CA CYS A 76 -16.75 0.05 13.00
C CYS A 76 -16.50 0.38 14.49
N PRO A 77 -16.84 1.62 14.96
CA PRO A 77 -16.46 2.09 16.29
C PRO A 77 -17.11 1.27 17.41
N ASP A 78 -18.40 0.92 17.28
CA ASP A 78 -19.13 0.19 18.31
C ASP A 78 -18.60 -1.24 18.50
N GLU A 79 -18.12 -1.86 17.43
CA GLU A 79 -17.45 -3.15 17.49
C GLU A 79 -16.08 -3.02 18.16
N ALA A 80 -15.26 -2.09 17.69
CA ALA A 80 -13.89 -1.88 18.19
C ALA A 80 -13.86 -1.53 19.68
N LEU A 81 -14.81 -0.73 20.18
CA LEU A 81 -14.94 -0.34 21.60
C LEU A 81 -15.19 -1.50 22.56
N ARG A 82 -15.58 -2.69 22.08
CA ARG A 82 -15.72 -3.88 22.93
C ARG A 82 -14.36 -4.44 23.36
N TYR A 83 -13.32 -4.20 22.56
CA TYR A 83 -12.00 -4.79 22.72
C TYR A 83 -10.94 -3.84 23.28
N CYS A 84 -11.20 -2.53 23.34
CA CYS A 84 -10.22 -1.54 23.78
C CYS A 84 -10.77 -0.57 24.83
N ASP A 85 -9.89 0.26 25.38
CA ASP A 85 -10.25 1.31 26.34
C ASP A 85 -10.68 2.60 25.64
N ALA A 86 -10.07 2.89 24.48
CA ALA A 86 -10.39 4.05 23.67
C ALA A 86 -10.20 3.78 22.18
N ILE A 87 -10.89 4.56 21.34
CA ILE A 87 -10.65 4.60 19.90
C ILE A 87 -10.37 6.03 19.41
N VAL A 88 -9.54 6.12 18.36
CA VAL A 88 -9.30 7.33 17.60
C VAL A 88 -9.88 7.15 16.21
N CYS A 89 -10.89 7.95 15.85
CA CYS A 89 -11.57 7.93 14.56
C CYS A 89 -11.04 9.03 13.64
N GLY A 90 -10.57 8.64 12.46
CA GLY A 90 -9.95 9.52 11.47
C GLY A 90 -8.42 9.61 11.62
N GLU A 91 -7.83 10.68 11.12
CA GLU A 91 -6.39 10.95 11.25
C GLU A 91 -6.05 11.30 12.70
N ALA A 92 -5.00 10.69 13.23
CA ALA A 92 -4.73 10.70 14.65
C ALA A 92 -3.69 11.76 15.09
N GLU A 93 -3.05 12.44 14.15
CA GLU A 93 -1.93 13.34 14.43
C GLU A 93 -2.24 14.41 15.48
N ASP A 94 -3.38 15.10 15.33
CA ASP A 94 -3.80 16.15 16.28
C ASP A 94 -4.47 15.57 17.53
N LEU A 95 -4.96 14.33 17.47
CA LEU A 95 -5.67 13.70 18.57
C LEU A 95 -4.75 12.91 19.51
N TRP A 96 -3.67 12.33 18.98
CA TRP A 96 -2.80 11.47 19.75
C TRP A 96 -2.13 12.13 20.95
N PRO A 97 -1.61 13.38 20.84
CA PRO A 97 -1.11 14.10 22.01
C PRO A 97 -2.17 14.29 23.11
N GLN A 98 -3.44 14.51 22.74
CA GLN A 98 -4.55 14.61 23.69
C GLN A 98 -4.85 13.26 24.35
N VAL A 99 -4.83 12.15 23.58
CA VAL A 99 -5.01 10.78 24.12
C VAL A 99 -3.97 10.50 25.19
N VAL A 100 -2.69 10.84 24.92
CA VAL A 100 -1.59 10.65 25.86
C VAL A 100 -1.76 11.51 27.11
N ALA A 101 -2.10 12.79 26.96
CA ALA A 101 -2.33 13.69 28.09
C ALA A 101 -3.52 13.26 28.95
N ASP A 102 -4.63 12.85 28.34
CA ASP A 102 -5.80 12.33 29.05
C ASP A 102 -5.47 11.00 29.77
N PHE A 103 -4.60 10.16 29.19
CA PHE A 103 -4.09 8.96 29.84
C PHE A 103 -3.27 9.30 31.08
N GLU A 104 -2.31 10.21 30.98
CA GLU A 104 -1.49 10.68 32.13
C GLU A 104 -2.35 11.26 33.27
N ALA A 105 -3.41 11.97 32.91
CA ALA A 105 -4.37 12.54 33.87
C ALA A 105 -5.34 11.50 34.46
N GLY A 106 -5.31 10.24 33.99
CA GLY A 106 -6.30 9.22 34.37
C GLY A 106 -7.71 9.49 33.87
N ALA A 107 -7.86 10.37 32.87
CA ALA A 107 -9.14 10.90 32.35
C ALA A 107 -9.37 10.49 30.86
N MET A 108 -8.79 9.39 30.42
CA MET A 108 -8.89 8.91 29.04
C MET A 108 -10.36 8.70 28.61
N LYS A 109 -10.75 9.34 27.51
CA LYS A 109 -12.08 9.21 26.89
C LYS A 109 -12.17 7.91 26.11
N ARG A 110 -13.38 7.36 25.97
CA ARG A 110 -13.59 6.18 25.14
C ARG A 110 -13.53 6.47 23.63
N LEU A 111 -13.81 7.71 23.21
CA LEU A 111 -13.87 8.10 21.81
C LEU A 111 -13.18 9.45 21.60
N TYR A 112 -12.19 9.47 20.71
CA TYR A 112 -11.57 10.66 20.17
C TYR A 112 -11.92 10.72 18.69
N LYS A 113 -12.59 11.77 18.25
CA LYS A 113 -13.06 11.91 16.87
C LYS A 113 -12.42 13.13 16.24
N MET A 114 -11.83 12.94 15.07
CA MET A 114 -11.26 13.99 14.25
C MET A 114 -12.34 15.03 13.89
N GLY A 115 -11.95 16.30 13.95
CA GLY A 115 -12.72 17.41 13.39
C GLY A 115 -12.50 17.55 11.88
N PRO A 116 -12.31 18.76 11.37
CA PRO A 116 -11.88 18.98 9.99
C PRO A 116 -10.54 18.29 9.71
N PHE A 117 -10.32 17.87 8.47
CA PHE A 117 -9.04 17.28 8.07
C PHE A 117 -7.89 18.27 8.32
N PRO A 118 -6.80 17.84 9.01
CA PRO A 118 -5.68 18.70 9.33
C PRO A 118 -4.95 19.17 8.07
N LEU A 119 -4.41 20.38 8.11
CA LEU A 119 -3.45 20.83 7.11
C LEU A 119 -2.15 20.04 7.27
N LEU A 120 -1.44 19.83 6.16
CA LEU A 120 -0.15 19.11 6.17
C LEU A 120 1.05 20.07 6.27
N GLU A 121 0.79 21.33 6.57
CA GLU A 121 1.81 22.30 6.98
C GLU A 121 2.30 21.98 8.40
N ASN A 122 3.60 22.07 8.64
CA ASN A 122 4.23 21.70 9.92
C ASN A 122 4.03 20.21 10.32
N TYR A 123 3.85 19.34 9.34
CA TYR A 123 3.73 17.91 9.57
C TYR A 123 5.03 17.34 10.15
N LYS A 124 4.93 16.58 11.26
CA LYS A 124 6.11 15.96 11.87
C LYS A 124 6.61 14.78 11.04
N ASN A 125 7.90 14.74 10.76
CA ASN A 125 8.49 13.66 10.00
C ASN A 125 8.31 12.30 10.71
N PRO A 126 7.89 11.25 9.99
CA PRO A 126 7.74 9.92 10.57
C PRO A 126 9.06 9.42 11.18
N ARG A 127 8.99 8.82 12.35
CA ARG A 127 10.14 8.25 13.05
C ARG A 127 10.53 6.87 12.48
N VAL A 128 10.98 6.88 11.22
CA VAL A 128 11.33 5.65 10.49
C VAL A 128 12.58 4.94 11.04
N GLU A 129 13.38 5.64 11.84
CA GLU A 129 14.53 5.07 12.56
C GLU A 129 14.13 4.03 13.62
N LEU A 130 12.90 4.06 14.11
CA LEU A 130 12.35 3.08 15.05
C LEU A 130 11.97 1.75 14.39
N LEU A 131 11.93 1.70 13.07
CA LEU A 131 11.59 0.48 12.33
C LEU A 131 12.80 -0.46 12.24
N SER A 132 12.54 -1.76 12.34
CA SER A 132 13.58 -2.79 12.20
C SER A 132 14.33 -2.67 10.86
N PRO A 133 15.67 -2.56 10.88
CA PRO A 133 16.47 -2.26 9.68
C PRO A 133 16.39 -3.32 8.58
N ASP A 134 16.32 -4.59 8.94
CA ASP A 134 16.44 -5.71 8.01
C ASP A 134 15.09 -6.31 7.60
N ALA A 135 14.00 -5.76 8.13
CA ALA A 135 12.66 -6.30 7.94
C ALA A 135 12.01 -5.87 6.61
N TYR A 136 12.47 -4.77 6.01
CA TYR A 136 11.88 -4.16 4.83
C TYR A 136 12.86 -4.11 3.66
N MET A 137 12.34 -4.07 2.44
CA MET A 137 13.16 -3.84 1.25
C MET A 137 13.76 -2.43 1.26
N THR A 138 12.99 -1.44 1.71
CA THR A 138 13.46 -0.10 2.06
C THR A 138 12.60 0.49 3.16
N ARG A 139 13.23 1.25 4.07
CA ARG A 139 12.56 2.08 5.08
C ARG A 139 12.42 3.54 4.61
N GLN A 140 12.94 3.86 3.44
CA GLN A 140 12.93 5.18 2.84
C GLN A 140 11.56 5.46 2.25
N CYS A 141 10.59 5.66 3.13
CA CYS A 141 9.22 5.98 2.77
C CYS A 141 8.88 7.40 3.25
N SER A 142 8.18 8.13 2.41
CA SER A 142 7.61 9.43 2.74
C SER A 142 6.28 9.58 2.02
N PHE A 143 5.54 10.62 2.33
CA PHE A 143 4.39 11.02 1.53
C PHE A 143 4.43 12.54 1.30
N THR A 144 3.84 12.96 0.21
CA THR A 144 3.79 14.35 -0.22
C THR A 144 2.37 14.89 -0.22
N THR A 145 1.41 13.98 -0.41
CA THR A 145 -0.01 14.30 -0.49
C THR A 145 -0.83 13.31 0.32
N ARG A 146 -2.02 13.73 0.76
CA ARG A 146 -3.01 12.89 1.42
C ARG A 146 -4.42 13.25 0.95
N GLY A 147 -5.26 12.24 0.76
CA GLY A 147 -6.59 12.37 0.19
C GLY A 147 -6.60 12.22 -1.33
N CYS A 148 -7.79 11.97 -1.89
CA CYS A 148 -7.99 11.75 -3.30
C CYS A 148 -9.31 12.40 -3.75
N HIS A 149 -9.28 13.16 -4.82
CA HIS A 149 -10.47 13.83 -5.35
C HIS A 149 -11.37 12.92 -6.21
N PHE A 150 -10.92 11.71 -6.50
CA PHE A 150 -11.74 10.70 -7.15
C PHE A 150 -12.67 10.01 -6.15
N GLU A 151 -13.87 9.67 -6.60
CA GLU A 151 -14.91 9.05 -5.78
C GLU A 151 -15.19 7.61 -6.24
N CYS A 152 -14.14 6.81 -6.44
CA CYS A 152 -14.30 5.40 -6.81
C CYS A 152 -15.09 4.65 -5.72
N GLU A 153 -16.18 3.98 -6.10
CA GLU A 153 -17.17 3.39 -5.19
C GLU A 153 -16.58 2.39 -4.17
N PHE A 154 -15.55 1.66 -4.57
CA PHE A 154 -14.90 0.64 -3.74
C PHE A 154 -13.75 1.16 -2.88
N CYS A 155 -13.31 2.41 -3.10
CA CYS A 155 -12.07 2.92 -2.50
C CYS A 155 -12.32 3.53 -1.12
N SER A 156 -11.54 3.10 -0.13
CA SER A 156 -11.60 3.65 1.23
C SER A 156 -10.82 4.95 1.41
N VAL A 157 -10.02 5.39 0.43
CA VAL A 157 -9.16 6.57 0.56
C VAL A 157 -9.98 7.85 0.72
N SER A 158 -10.90 8.13 -0.22
CA SER A 158 -11.69 9.37 -0.16
C SER A 158 -12.58 9.47 1.09
N PRO A 159 -13.24 8.40 1.56
CA PRO A 159 -13.97 8.44 2.81
C PRO A 159 -13.06 8.68 4.03
N PHE A 160 -11.86 8.09 4.08
CA PHE A 160 -10.98 8.13 5.25
C PHE A 160 -10.03 9.34 5.25
N ASN A 161 -9.38 9.67 4.12
CA ASN A 161 -8.38 10.73 4.00
C ASN A 161 -8.94 12.02 3.35
N GLY A 162 -10.23 12.04 3.00
CA GLY A 162 -10.91 13.20 2.42
C GLY A 162 -10.92 13.24 0.90
N LYS A 163 -11.91 13.97 0.36
CA LYS A 163 -12.15 14.16 -1.08
C LYS A 163 -11.31 15.26 -1.73
N THR A 164 -10.48 15.94 -0.94
CA THR A 164 -9.53 16.96 -1.42
C THR A 164 -8.11 16.49 -1.17
N THR A 165 -7.24 16.68 -2.14
CA THR A 165 -5.83 16.34 -1.96
C THR A 165 -5.12 17.46 -1.21
N ARG A 166 -4.72 17.20 0.03
CA ARG A 166 -3.89 18.07 0.85
C ARG A 166 -2.42 17.80 0.53
N ARG A 167 -1.57 18.81 0.57
CA ARG A 167 -0.17 18.73 0.13
C ARG A 167 0.75 19.25 1.21
N ARG A 168 1.89 18.59 1.37
CA ARG A 168 2.99 19.09 2.20
C ARG A 168 3.78 20.15 1.43
N PRO A 169 4.32 21.19 2.08
CA PRO A 169 5.23 22.14 1.45
C PRO A 169 6.45 21.43 0.86
N VAL A 170 6.77 21.72 -0.41
CA VAL A 170 7.91 21.06 -1.10
C VAL A 170 9.22 21.19 -0.33
N PRO A 171 9.61 22.36 0.23
CA PRO A 171 10.85 22.48 1.01
C PRO A 171 10.94 21.54 2.20
N GLU A 172 9.81 21.28 2.89
CA GLU A 172 9.78 20.35 4.02
C GLU A 172 9.96 18.91 3.58
N VAL A 173 9.32 18.50 2.48
CA VAL A 173 9.51 17.17 1.88
C VAL A 173 10.98 16.98 1.49
N ILE A 174 11.60 17.94 0.81
CA ILE A 174 13.00 17.86 0.39
C ILE A 174 13.93 17.75 1.60
N LYS A 175 13.66 18.52 2.65
CA LYS A 175 14.44 18.45 3.91
C LYS A 175 14.35 17.08 4.56
N GLU A 176 13.15 16.51 4.66
CA GLU A 176 12.94 15.16 5.20
C GLU A 176 13.71 14.10 4.39
N LEU A 177 13.54 14.11 3.07
CA LEU A 177 14.22 13.14 2.20
C LEU A 177 15.75 13.22 2.29
N ALA A 178 16.30 14.45 2.40
CA ALA A 178 17.72 14.65 2.61
C ALA A 178 18.21 14.07 3.97
N GLN A 179 17.43 14.25 5.03
CA GLN A 179 17.72 13.69 6.35
C GLN A 179 17.67 12.15 6.34
N ILE A 180 16.61 11.57 5.78
CA ILE A 180 16.47 10.10 5.64
C ILE A 180 17.66 9.54 4.84
N LYS A 181 18.00 10.17 3.72
CA LYS A 181 19.14 9.75 2.90
C LYS A 181 20.47 9.79 3.66
N GLN A 182 20.71 10.85 4.42
CA GLN A 182 21.92 10.99 5.23
C GLN A 182 22.00 9.92 6.31
N TRP A 183 20.89 9.69 7.01
CA TRP A 183 20.80 8.69 8.06
C TRP A 183 21.04 7.26 7.52
N ILE A 184 20.38 6.86 6.45
CA ILE A 184 20.58 5.53 5.82
C ILE A 184 22.04 5.36 5.37
N ARG A 185 22.66 6.40 4.80
CA ARG A 185 24.08 6.33 4.40
C ARG A 185 24.99 6.12 5.58
N ALA A 186 24.76 6.81 6.69
CA ALA A 186 25.53 6.62 7.92
C ALA A 186 25.40 5.17 8.42
N GLU A 187 24.19 4.64 8.46
CA GLU A 187 23.94 3.25 8.86
C GLU A 187 24.65 2.23 7.93
N LEU A 188 24.58 2.43 6.60
CA LEU A 188 25.29 1.56 5.65
C LEU A 188 26.81 1.58 5.86
N VAL A 189 27.38 2.75 6.14
CA VAL A 189 28.82 2.89 6.46
C VAL A 189 29.16 2.16 7.76
N GLU A 190 28.34 2.27 8.79
CA GLU A 190 28.53 1.54 10.05
C GLU A 190 28.46 0.02 9.85
N ARG A 191 27.49 -0.46 9.10
CA ARG A 191 27.38 -1.91 8.75
C ARG A 191 28.58 -2.41 7.97
N MET A 192 29.13 -1.61 7.06
CA MET A 192 30.34 -1.97 6.32
C MET A 192 31.60 -1.94 7.19
N ARG A 193 31.64 -1.08 8.20
CA ARG A 193 32.81 -0.86 9.06
C ARG A 193 32.89 -1.82 10.26
N TYR A 194 31.72 -2.09 10.86
CA TYR A 194 31.64 -2.82 12.14
C TYR A 194 30.87 -4.15 12.03
N GLY A 195 30.26 -4.42 10.88
CA GLY A 195 29.59 -5.69 10.60
C GLY A 195 30.59 -6.83 10.40
N SER A 196 30.09 -8.07 10.42
CA SER A 196 30.92 -9.21 10.01
C SER A 196 31.38 -9.06 8.56
N LEU A 197 32.50 -9.70 8.19
CA LEU A 197 33.00 -9.72 6.80
C LEU A 197 31.93 -10.13 5.80
N TRP A 198 31.04 -11.06 6.17
CA TRP A 198 29.91 -11.49 5.35
C TRP A 198 28.86 -10.37 5.19
N GLN A 199 28.51 -9.68 6.28
CA GLN A 199 27.58 -8.55 6.23
C GLN A 199 28.14 -7.40 5.38
N ALA A 200 29.41 -7.04 5.56
CA ALA A 200 30.07 -6.01 4.76
C ALA A 200 30.10 -6.39 3.26
N PHE A 201 30.43 -7.65 2.94
CA PHE A 201 30.44 -8.16 1.57
C PHE A 201 29.03 -8.12 0.95
N MET A 202 28.01 -8.62 1.65
CA MET A 202 26.64 -8.64 1.16
C MET A 202 26.08 -7.23 0.99
N THR A 203 26.34 -6.31 1.92
CA THR A 203 25.94 -4.90 1.81
C THR A 203 26.60 -4.25 0.59
N GLY A 204 27.91 -4.43 0.42
CA GLY A 204 28.64 -3.92 -0.76
C GLY A 204 28.13 -4.49 -2.08
N LEU A 205 27.81 -5.79 -2.12
CA LEU A 205 27.21 -6.43 -3.29
C LEU A 205 25.82 -5.86 -3.60
N ARG A 206 24.95 -5.70 -2.59
CA ARG A 206 23.59 -5.14 -2.74
C ARG A 206 23.63 -3.68 -3.22
N ILE A 207 24.56 -2.87 -2.69
CA ILE A 207 24.81 -1.50 -3.18
C ILE A 207 25.24 -1.54 -4.66
N ARG A 208 26.20 -2.42 -5.00
CA ARG A 208 26.72 -2.51 -6.37
C ARG A 208 25.69 -2.92 -7.41
N ILE A 209 24.75 -3.78 -7.04
CA ILE A 209 23.65 -4.20 -7.93
C ILE A 209 22.41 -3.29 -7.81
N GLY A 210 22.48 -2.20 -7.03
CA GLY A 210 21.43 -1.19 -6.89
C GLY A 210 20.21 -1.63 -6.09
N LEU A 211 20.38 -2.61 -5.19
CA LEU A 211 19.35 -3.06 -4.25
C LEU A 211 19.41 -2.32 -2.91
N GLU A 212 20.57 -1.80 -2.52
CA GLU A 212 20.79 -1.07 -1.27
C GLU A 212 21.78 0.07 -1.50
N ASP A 213 21.37 1.15 -2.11
CA ASP A 213 22.26 2.30 -2.31
C ASP A 213 21.87 3.53 -1.49
N GLY A 214 20.89 3.38 -0.59
CA GLY A 214 20.36 4.49 0.20
C GLY A 214 19.64 5.54 -0.64
N THR A 215 19.30 5.24 -1.88
CA THR A 215 18.73 6.21 -2.82
C THR A 215 17.33 5.82 -3.35
N ILE A 216 16.78 4.65 -2.96
CA ILE A 216 15.45 4.22 -3.41
C ILE A 216 14.41 4.63 -2.38
N PHE A 217 13.51 5.53 -2.76
CA PHE A 217 12.42 6.05 -1.94
C PHE A 217 11.07 5.59 -2.46
N ALA A 218 10.12 5.35 -1.55
CA ALA A 218 8.72 5.13 -1.88
C ALA A 218 7.88 6.31 -1.37
N PHE A 219 7.20 6.99 -2.30
CA PHE A 219 6.13 7.90 -1.93
C PHE A 219 4.84 7.11 -1.78
N VAL A 220 4.33 7.06 -0.55
CA VAL A 220 3.12 6.30 -0.19
C VAL A 220 1.88 7.19 -0.18
N ASP A 221 1.81 8.11 -1.12
CA ASP A 221 0.69 9.01 -1.33
C ASP A 221 -0.57 8.24 -1.77
N ASP A 222 -1.74 8.75 -1.42
CA ASP A 222 -3.00 8.24 -1.98
C ASP A 222 -3.10 8.53 -3.49
N LEU A 223 -2.60 9.70 -3.92
CA LEU A 223 -2.53 10.12 -5.31
C LEU A 223 -1.40 11.16 -5.50
N HIS A 224 -0.22 10.70 -5.90
CA HIS A 224 0.96 11.54 -6.01
C HIS A 224 0.82 12.64 -7.09
N ASN A 225 0.30 12.28 -8.25
CA ASN A 225 0.14 13.20 -9.39
C ASN A 225 -1.17 14.00 -9.38
N SER A 226 -1.73 14.27 -8.21
CA SER A 226 -3.02 14.96 -8.05
C SER A 226 -3.03 16.41 -8.53
N ASN A 227 -1.87 17.07 -8.61
CA ASN A 227 -1.75 18.46 -9.03
C ASN A 227 -0.48 18.66 -9.86
N ARG A 228 -0.65 19.05 -11.13
CA ARG A 228 0.45 19.19 -12.10
C ARG A 228 1.51 20.23 -11.68
N ALA A 229 1.09 21.37 -11.15
CA ALA A 229 2.00 22.44 -10.74
C ALA A 229 2.84 22.01 -9.52
N TYR A 230 2.22 21.40 -8.53
CA TYR A 230 2.90 20.86 -7.35
C TYR A 230 3.89 19.74 -7.74
N CYS A 231 3.50 18.82 -8.62
CA CYS A 231 4.41 17.77 -9.11
C CYS A 231 5.61 18.35 -9.83
N ARG A 232 5.42 19.37 -10.66
CA ARG A 232 6.53 20.04 -11.35
C ARG A 232 7.50 20.65 -10.35
N GLU A 233 7.03 21.41 -9.39
CA GLU A 233 7.84 22.00 -8.31
C GLU A 233 8.62 20.92 -7.54
N LEU A 234 7.92 19.89 -7.09
CA LEU A 234 8.50 18.78 -6.32
C LEU A 234 9.57 18.04 -7.14
N TRP A 235 9.25 17.63 -8.37
CA TRP A 235 10.16 16.83 -9.19
C TRP A 235 11.39 17.61 -9.62
N GLU A 236 11.28 18.93 -9.89
CA GLU A 236 12.45 19.77 -10.08
C GLU A 236 13.32 19.83 -8.81
N ALA A 237 12.69 19.99 -7.64
CA ALA A 237 13.40 20.04 -6.37
C ALA A 237 14.04 18.69 -5.96
N LEU A 238 13.58 17.56 -6.50
CA LEU A 238 14.17 16.24 -6.25
C LEU A 238 15.48 16.00 -7.03
N LYS A 239 15.70 16.66 -8.19
CA LYS A 239 16.88 16.41 -9.04
C LYS A 239 18.23 16.52 -8.29
N PRO A 240 18.48 17.55 -7.46
CA PRO A 240 19.74 17.66 -6.73
C PRO A 240 19.97 16.54 -5.72
N LEU A 241 18.90 15.93 -5.20
CA LEU A 241 19.01 14.84 -4.25
C LEU A 241 19.55 13.56 -4.88
N LYS A 242 19.48 13.41 -6.21
CA LYS A 242 19.94 12.21 -6.95
C LYS A 242 19.39 10.92 -6.34
N ILE A 243 18.11 10.92 -5.96
CA ILE A 243 17.40 9.75 -5.45
C ILE A 243 16.68 9.04 -6.59
N LYS A 244 16.32 7.79 -6.35
CA LYS A 244 15.39 7.03 -7.17
C LYS A 244 14.10 6.87 -6.39
N TRP A 245 12.98 7.01 -7.04
CA TRP A 245 11.72 6.94 -6.34
C TRP A 245 10.62 6.23 -7.13
N GLY A 246 9.66 5.70 -6.39
CA GLY A 246 8.41 5.19 -6.93
C GLY A 246 7.24 5.78 -6.17
N CYS A 247 6.08 5.86 -6.82
CA CYS A 247 4.86 6.40 -6.21
C CYS A 247 3.59 5.71 -6.72
N GLN A 248 2.47 6.01 -6.07
CA GLN A 248 1.14 5.72 -6.60
C GLN A 248 0.69 6.90 -7.49
N SER A 249 0.28 6.58 -8.71
CA SER A 249 -0.10 7.56 -9.74
C SER A 249 -1.34 7.10 -10.50
N THR A 250 -1.88 7.97 -11.32
CA THR A 250 -2.83 7.59 -12.36
C THR A 250 -2.09 7.20 -13.63
N LEU A 251 -2.66 6.29 -14.42
CA LEU A 251 -2.07 5.89 -15.69
C LEU A 251 -2.12 7.02 -16.73
N PHE A 252 -3.17 7.85 -16.71
CA PHE A 252 -3.33 8.97 -17.64
C PHE A 252 -2.24 10.08 -17.51
N LEU A 253 -1.35 10.00 -16.49
CA LEU A 253 -0.12 10.80 -16.50
C LEU A 253 0.71 10.51 -17.77
N GLY A 254 0.59 9.32 -18.35
CA GLY A 254 1.21 8.94 -19.61
C GLY A 254 0.78 9.78 -20.84
N ASP A 255 -0.35 10.49 -20.76
CA ASP A 255 -0.76 11.45 -21.78
C ASP A 255 0.07 12.76 -21.76
N ASP A 256 0.79 13.06 -20.66
CA ASP A 256 1.63 14.25 -20.51
C ASP A 256 3.12 13.88 -20.59
N GLY A 257 3.64 13.74 -21.82
CA GLY A 257 5.02 13.33 -22.07
C GLY A 257 6.07 14.23 -21.40
N ASP A 258 5.81 15.54 -21.29
CA ASP A 258 6.70 16.48 -20.58
C ASP A 258 6.80 16.15 -19.09
N MET A 259 5.67 15.80 -18.47
CA MET A 259 5.63 15.42 -17.05
C MET A 259 6.23 14.03 -16.82
N VAL A 260 5.99 13.06 -17.72
CA VAL A 260 6.64 11.74 -17.64
C VAL A 260 8.16 11.88 -17.77
N LYS A 261 8.63 12.70 -18.74
CA LYS A 261 10.05 13.01 -18.87
C LYS A 261 10.62 13.67 -17.62
N LEU A 262 9.93 14.65 -17.05
CA LEU A 262 10.37 15.32 -15.83
C LEU A 262 10.42 14.36 -14.63
N ALA A 263 9.44 13.48 -14.49
CA ALA A 263 9.45 12.42 -13.47
C ALA A 263 10.69 11.53 -13.62
N ALA A 264 10.98 11.05 -14.83
CA ALA A 264 12.18 10.25 -15.12
C ALA A 264 13.48 11.01 -14.80
N ASP A 265 13.60 12.26 -15.26
CA ASP A 265 14.77 13.13 -15.02
C ASP A 265 14.97 13.40 -13.52
N SER A 266 13.91 13.42 -12.71
CA SER A 266 13.97 13.59 -11.26
C SER A 266 14.27 12.30 -10.49
N GLY A 267 14.32 11.16 -11.19
CA GLY A 267 14.67 9.86 -10.63
C GLY A 267 13.52 8.89 -10.44
N CYS A 268 12.33 9.14 -11.02
CA CYS A 268 11.23 8.17 -11.01
C CYS A 268 11.66 6.89 -11.73
N VAL A 269 11.49 5.75 -11.09
CA VAL A 269 11.81 4.43 -11.66
C VAL A 269 10.61 3.50 -11.72
N SER A 270 9.52 3.85 -11.03
CA SER A 270 8.34 2.99 -10.94
C SER A 270 7.10 3.77 -10.54
N VAL A 271 5.98 3.46 -11.17
CA VAL A 271 4.65 3.94 -10.77
C VAL A 271 3.73 2.75 -10.51
N PHE A 272 3.02 2.78 -9.38
CA PHE A 272 1.85 1.94 -9.16
C PHE A 272 0.63 2.69 -9.70
N VAL A 273 -0.19 2.04 -10.52
CA VAL A 273 -1.36 2.65 -11.15
C VAL A 273 -2.59 1.78 -10.98
N GLY A 274 -3.68 2.37 -10.51
CA GLY A 274 -4.95 1.67 -10.45
C GLY A 274 -5.58 1.59 -11.85
N MET A 275 -5.33 0.51 -12.60
CA MET A 275 -6.06 0.24 -13.85
C MET A 275 -7.44 -0.33 -13.60
N GLU A 276 -7.56 -1.20 -12.65
CA GLU A 276 -8.70 -1.94 -12.12
C GLU A 276 -9.30 -2.93 -13.12
N SER A 277 -9.77 -2.47 -14.28
CA SER A 277 -10.40 -3.32 -15.30
C SER A 277 -10.00 -2.92 -16.71
N LEU A 278 -10.15 -3.87 -17.66
CA LEU A 278 -10.08 -3.66 -19.11
C LEU A 278 -11.49 -3.52 -19.73
N SER A 279 -12.53 -3.38 -18.89
CA SER A 279 -13.92 -3.16 -19.32
C SER A 279 -14.31 -1.72 -18.98
N GLU A 280 -14.78 -0.98 -20.00
CA GLU A 280 -15.33 0.37 -19.80
C GLU A 280 -16.57 0.31 -18.87
N ASP A 281 -17.42 -0.72 -19.03
CA ASP A 281 -18.61 -0.91 -18.19
C ASP A 281 -18.23 -1.03 -16.70
N ALA A 282 -17.17 -1.81 -16.38
CA ALA A 282 -16.69 -1.97 -15.02
C ALA A 282 -16.10 -0.67 -14.44
N LEU A 283 -15.41 0.13 -15.27
CA LEU A 283 -14.89 1.43 -14.86
C LEU A 283 -16.00 2.46 -14.65
N GLU A 284 -17.02 2.45 -15.49
CA GLU A 284 -18.20 3.32 -15.35
C GLU A 284 -19.01 2.97 -14.10
N GLU A 285 -19.30 1.67 -13.89
CA GLU A 285 -19.99 1.14 -12.72
C GLU A 285 -19.38 1.61 -11.40
N THR A 286 -18.05 1.74 -11.36
CA THR A 286 -17.32 2.10 -10.15
C THR A 286 -16.89 3.56 -10.07
N HIS A 287 -17.42 4.42 -10.94
CA HIS A 287 -17.09 5.84 -11.04
C HIS A 287 -15.59 6.11 -11.31
N LYS A 288 -14.93 5.20 -12.04
CA LYS A 288 -13.53 5.35 -12.44
C LYS A 288 -13.37 5.76 -13.91
N THR A 289 -14.24 6.62 -14.38
CA THR A 289 -14.37 7.08 -15.77
C THR A 289 -13.18 7.90 -16.29
N PHE A 290 -12.27 8.30 -15.42
CA PHE A 290 -11.01 8.94 -15.81
C PHE A 290 -9.99 7.94 -16.40
N ASN A 291 -10.13 6.65 -16.16
CA ASN A 291 -9.41 5.60 -16.87
C ASN A 291 -10.07 5.36 -18.25
N ARG A 292 -9.25 5.28 -19.29
CA ARG A 292 -9.69 5.08 -20.67
C ARG A 292 -8.98 3.87 -21.24
N VAL A 293 -9.67 2.75 -21.34
CA VAL A 293 -9.08 1.47 -21.74
C VAL A 293 -8.34 1.56 -23.08
N GLN A 294 -8.87 2.33 -24.04
CA GLN A 294 -8.28 2.51 -25.36
C GLN A 294 -6.91 3.19 -25.33
N LYS A 295 -6.58 3.90 -24.25
CA LYS A 295 -5.32 4.61 -24.11
C LYS A 295 -4.25 3.86 -23.31
N PHE A 296 -4.63 2.82 -22.58
CA PHE A 296 -3.74 2.12 -21.66
C PHE A 296 -2.43 1.65 -22.30
N GLU A 297 -2.48 1.15 -23.55
CA GLU A 297 -1.28 0.71 -24.26
C GLU A 297 -0.31 1.86 -24.52
N ASP A 298 -0.81 3.00 -24.99
CA ASP A 298 0.00 4.18 -25.30
C ASP A 298 0.56 4.82 -24.02
N GLU A 299 -0.25 4.90 -22.96
CA GLU A 299 0.17 5.43 -21.67
C GLU A 299 1.27 4.56 -21.03
N ILE A 300 1.14 3.23 -21.04
CA ILE A 300 2.18 2.30 -20.58
C ILE A 300 3.45 2.45 -21.42
N LYS A 301 3.32 2.53 -22.73
CA LYS A 301 4.45 2.72 -23.64
C LYS A 301 5.21 3.99 -23.34
N MET A 302 4.53 5.11 -23.08
CA MET A 302 5.15 6.39 -22.72
C MET A 302 6.02 6.26 -21.46
N PHE A 303 5.54 5.61 -20.42
CA PHE A 303 6.34 5.34 -19.22
C PHE A 303 7.57 4.48 -19.52
N HIS A 304 7.40 3.39 -20.28
CA HIS A 304 8.50 2.49 -20.65
C HIS A 304 9.57 3.17 -21.49
N GLU A 305 9.22 4.05 -22.43
CA GLU A 305 10.15 4.84 -23.25
C GLU A 305 11.05 5.75 -22.39
N HIS A 306 10.54 6.18 -21.21
CA HIS A 306 11.32 6.96 -20.25
C HIS A 306 11.96 6.09 -19.14
N GLY A 307 11.93 4.76 -19.28
CA GLY A 307 12.56 3.84 -18.33
C GLY A 307 11.81 3.66 -16.99
N ILE A 308 10.57 4.15 -16.90
CA ILE A 308 9.72 4.03 -15.73
C ILE A 308 8.92 2.74 -15.82
N MET A 309 8.99 1.92 -14.78
CA MET A 309 8.24 0.67 -14.64
C MET A 309 6.80 0.97 -14.25
N VAL A 310 5.84 0.34 -14.93
CA VAL A 310 4.41 0.46 -14.62
C VAL A 310 3.95 -0.80 -13.88
N ASN A 311 3.34 -0.60 -12.70
CA ASN A 311 2.81 -1.67 -11.86
C ASN A 311 1.29 -1.49 -11.70
N PRO A 312 0.46 -2.05 -12.60
CA PRO A 312 -0.98 -1.91 -12.49
C PRO A 312 -1.57 -2.75 -11.35
N GLY A 313 -2.53 -2.15 -10.66
CA GLY A 313 -3.53 -2.83 -9.85
C GLY A 313 -4.70 -3.24 -10.72
N MET A 314 -5.06 -4.53 -10.70
CA MET A 314 -6.24 -5.09 -11.33
C MET A 314 -7.19 -5.59 -10.26
N VAL A 315 -8.47 -5.35 -10.42
CA VAL A 315 -9.53 -5.80 -9.52
C VAL A 315 -10.51 -6.64 -10.32
N PHE A 316 -10.94 -7.76 -9.76
CA PHE A 316 -11.88 -8.69 -10.37
C PHE A 316 -13.11 -8.87 -9.50
N GLY A 317 -14.27 -9.06 -10.13
CA GLY A 317 -15.55 -9.29 -9.47
C GLY A 317 -16.50 -8.09 -9.54
N PHE A 318 -16.30 -7.17 -10.50
CA PHE A 318 -17.29 -6.17 -10.85
C PHE A 318 -18.57 -6.81 -11.39
N ASP A 319 -19.70 -6.11 -11.35
CA ASP A 319 -20.99 -6.68 -11.75
C ASP A 319 -21.05 -7.01 -13.26
N SER A 320 -20.22 -6.34 -14.06
CA SER A 320 -20.04 -6.61 -15.48
C SER A 320 -19.07 -7.75 -15.81
N ASP A 321 -18.25 -8.21 -14.83
CA ASP A 321 -17.22 -9.22 -15.05
C ASP A 321 -17.80 -10.63 -15.23
N ASP A 322 -17.30 -11.35 -16.23
CA ASP A 322 -17.44 -12.79 -16.40
C ASP A 322 -16.07 -13.49 -16.32
N GLU A 323 -16.01 -14.80 -16.45
CA GLU A 323 -14.78 -15.58 -16.33
C GLU A 323 -13.68 -15.19 -17.35
N SER A 324 -14.03 -14.57 -18.48
CA SER A 324 -13.08 -14.15 -19.52
C SER A 324 -12.14 -13.01 -19.07
N VAL A 325 -12.49 -12.28 -18.02
CA VAL A 325 -11.69 -11.12 -17.55
C VAL A 325 -10.28 -11.51 -17.12
N PHE A 326 -10.09 -12.72 -16.60
CA PHE A 326 -8.79 -13.21 -16.14
C PHE A 326 -7.81 -13.43 -17.30
N GLU A 327 -8.30 -14.05 -18.37
CA GLU A 327 -7.50 -14.32 -19.57
C GLU A 327 -7.18 -13.01 -20.30
N LYS A 328 -8.18 -12.14 -20.50
CA LYS A 328 -8.00 -10.81 -21.09
C LYS A 328 -6.95 -9.98 -20.33
N ALA A 329 -7.01 -9.96 -19.00
CA ALA A 329 -6.03 -9.26 -18.18
C ALA A 329 -4.63 -9.85 -18.36
N GLN A 330 -4.50 -11.17 -18.34
CA GLN A 330 -3.23 -11.86 -18.55
C GLN A 330 -2.62 -11.53 -19.92
N GLU A 331 -3.41 -11.62 -20.99
CA GLU A 331 -2.96 -11.32 -22.35
C GLU A 331 -2.52 -9.87 -22.51
N PHE A 332 -3.32 -8.94 -22.03
CA PHE A 332 -3.01 -7.51 -22.08
C PHE A 332 -1.69 -7.19 -21.37
N LEU A 333 -1.51 -7.70 -20.15
CA LEU A 333 -0.31 -7.45 -19.35
C LEU A 333 0.95 -8.08 -19.98
N LEU A 334 0.81 -9.25 -20.62
CA LEU A 334 1.90 -9.88 -21.36
C LEU A 334 2.26 -9.14 -22.65
N LYS A 335 1.25 -8.70 -23.42
CA LYS A 335 1.41 -7.93 -24.65
C LYS A 335 2.19 -6.64 -24.36
N ASN A 336 1.81 -5.93 -23.32
CA ASN A 336 2.41 -4.65 -22.91
C ASN A 336 3.66 -4.80 -22.03
N ARG A 337 4.16 -6.04 -21.81
CA ARG A 337 5.39 -6.34 -21.05
C ARG A 337 5.43 -5.69 -19.68
N VAL A 338 4.28 -5.65 -19.03
CA VAL A 338 4.17 -5.12 -17.68
C VAL A 338 5.04 -5.92 -16.71
N GLU A 339 5.94 -5.27 -15.99
CA GLU A 339 6.95 -5.95 -15.18
C GLU A 339 6.38 -6.58 -13.90
N LEU A 340 5.50 -5.87 -13.23
CA LEU A 340 4.78 -6.34 -12.04
C LEU A 340 3.30 -5.97 -12.17
N ALA A 341 2.41 -6.77 -11.63
CA ALA A 341 1.00 -6.45 -11.50
C ALA A 341 0.46 -6.93 -10.16
N TYR A 342 -0.50 -6.21 -9.63
CA TYR A 342 -1.21 -6.57 -8.40
C TYR A 342 -2.62 -6.97 -8.77
N PHE A 343 -3.00 -8.18 -8.40
CA PHE A 343 -4.35 -8.69 -8.62
C PHE A 343 -5.11 -8.71 -7.32
N ASN A 344 -6.33 -8.20 -7.33
CA ASN A 344 -7.20 -8.16 -6.17
C ASN A 344 -8.59 -8.66 -6.53
N VAL A 345 -9.28 -9.21 -5.55
CA VAL A 345 -10.73 -9.42 -5.57
C VAL A 345 -11.39 -8.15 -5.05
N LEU A 346 -12.45 -7.71 -5.72
CA LEU A 346 -13.27 -6.60 -5.25
C LEU A 346 -13.73 -6.87 -3.82
N THR A 347 -13.44 -5.94 -2.92
CA THR A 347 -13.72 -6.14 -1.49
C THR A 347 -14.57 -4.97 -0.98
N PRO A 348 -15.79 -5.24 -0.53
CA PRO A 348 -16.67 -4.21 0.03
C PRO A 348 -16.17 -3.82 1.44
N LEU A 349 -15.32 -2.80 1.52
CA LEU A 349 -14.75 -2.34 2.79
C LEU A 349 -15.72 -1.43 3.55
N PRO A 350 -15.89 -1.58 4.87
CA PRO A 350 -16.71 -0.69 5.67
C PRO A 350 -16.37 0.79 5.44
N GLY A 351 -17.40 1.64 5.37
CA GLY A 351 -17.27 3.07 5.08
C GLY A 351 -17.18 3.42 3.59
N THR A 352 -17.24 2.44 2.68
CA THR A 352 -17.32 2.68 1.23
C THR A 352 -18.74 2.57 0.71
N PRO A 353 -19.12 3.32 -0.35
CA PRO A 353 -20.43 3.15 -0.99
C PRO A 353 -20.69 1.71 -1.46
N LEU A 354 -19.68 1.01 -1.94
CA LEU A 354 -19.77 -0.39 -2.34
C LEU A 354 -20.23 -1.29 -1.17
N TYR A 355 -19.66 -1.08 0.03
CA TYR A 355 -20.07 -1.85 1.23
C TYR A 355 -21.55 -1.65 1.53
N GLU A 356 -22.02 -0.40 1.53
CA GLU A 356 -23.41 -0.08 1.82
C GLU A 356 -24.36 -0.69 0.79
N ARG A 357 -24.01 -0.59 -0.49
CA ARG A 357 -24.78 -1.18 -1.60
C ARG A 357 -24.86 -2.70 -1.50
N TYR A 358 -23.72 -3.38 -1.26
CA TYR A 358 -23.71 -4.84 -1.19
C TYR A 358 -24.32 -5.38 0.11
N ASN A 359 -24.14 -4.65 1.21
CA ASN A 359 -24.72 -5.01 2.50
C ASN A 359 -26.25 -4.90 2.48
N SER A 360 -26.81 -3.80 1.99
CA SER A 360 -28.26 -3.59 1.86
C SER A 360 -28.91 -4.54 0.86
N ALA A 361 -28.20 -4.94 -0.18
CA ALA A 361 -28.67 -5.93 -1.16
C ALA A 361 -28.51 -7.39 -0.66
N GLY A 362 -27.99 -7.63 0.54
CA GLY A 362 -27.77 -8.99 1.07
C GLY A 362 -26.71 -9.79 0.31
N ARG A 363 -25.82 -9.12 -0.44
CA ARG A 363 -24.80 -9.77 -1.27
C ARG A 363 -23.56 -10.19 -0.49
N ILE A 364 -23.32 -9.67 0.73
CA ILE A 364 -22.20 -10.06 1.58
C ILE A 364 -22.56 -11.34 2.32
N PHE A 365 -21.92 -12.47 1.97
CA PHE A 365 -22.16 -13.77 2.62
C PHE A 365 -21.15 -14.10 3.72
N ASP A 366 -19.94 -13.54 3.66
CA ASP A 366 -18.90 -13.76 4.68
C ASP A 366 -18.56 -12.44 5.37
N ARG A 367 -18.64 -12.45 6.70
CA ARG A 367 -18.41 -11.28 7.55
C ARG A 367 -17.18 -11.43 8.43
N ASP A 368 -16.35 -12.41 8.16
CA ASP A 368 -15.04 -12.55 8.78
C ASP A 368 -14.10 -11.47 8.23
N TRP A 369 -13.83 -10.46 9.04
CA TRP A 369 -12.97 -9.35 8.63
C TRP A 369 -11.59 -9.80 8.16
N ALA A 370 -11.04 -10.92 8.62
CA ALA A 370 -9.76 -11.45 8.17
C ALA A 370 -9.73 -11.71 6.65
N LYS A 371 -10.90 -11.90 6.03
CA LYS A 371 -11.06 -12.16 4.60
C LYS A 371 -11.26 -10.89 3.75
N TYR A 372 -11.36 -9.71 4.38
CA TYR A 372 -11.47 -8.42 3.66
C TYR A 372 -10.08 -7.88 3.25
N ASP A 373 -9.29 -8.75 2.64
CA ASP A 373 -7.87 -8.55 2.35
C ASP A 373 -7.54 -8.36 0.85
N GLY A 374 -8.56 -8.24 0.01
CA GLY A 374 -8.42 -8.16 -1.45
C GLY A 374 -8.06 -9.49 -2.13
N LYS A 375 -8.10 -10.63 -1.40
CA LYS A 375 -7.73 -11.95 -1.94
C LYS A 375 -8.85 -12.98 -1.79
N HIS A 376 -9.75 -12.78 -0.86
CA HIS A 376 -10.88 -13.65 -0.59
C HIS A 376 -12.17 -13.06 -1.13
N VAL A 377 -13.00 -13.90 -1.71
CA VAL A 377 -14.34 -13.52 -2.14
C VAL A 377 -15.26 -13.59 -0.93
N VAL A 378 -15.89 -12.46 -0.59
CA VAL A 378 -16.78 -12.32 0.58
C VAL A 378 -18.22 -11.95 0.17
N PHE A 379 -18.49 -11.88 -1.12
CA PHE A 379 -19.77 -11.44 -1.68
C PHE A 379 -20.18 -12.31 -2.88
N TYR A 380 -21.45 -12.26 -3.25
CA TYR A 380 -21.96 -12.91 -4.46
C TYR A 380 -21.75 -12.01 -5.69
N PRO A 381 -20.86 -12.39 -6.64
CA PRO A 381 -20.71 -11.69 -7.93
C PRO A 381 -21.97 -11.83 -8.80
N SER A 382 -22.13 -10.94 -9.79
CA SER A 382 -23.34 -10.93 -10.62
C SER A 382 -23.34 -11.95 -11.76
N ARG A 383 -22.17 -12.19 -12.39
CA ARG A 383 -22.07 -13.01 -13.61
C ARG A 383 -21.17 -14.25 -13.47
N MET A 384 -20.71 -14.54 -12.26
CA MET A 384 -19.94 -15.75 -11.94
C MET A 384 -20.26 -16.18 -10.51
N THR A 385 -19.91 -17.41 -10.14
CA THR A 385 -20.03 -17.84 -8.75
C THR A 385 -18.84 -17.33 -7.90
N PRO A 386 -18.97 -17.26 -6.58
CA PRO A 386 -17.84 -16.94 -5.70
C PRO A 386 -16.63 -17.85 -5.92
N GLU A 387 -16.85 -19.15 -6.17
CA GLU A 387 -15.81 -20.15 -6.43
C GLU A 387 -15.12 -19.88 -7.77
N GLN A 388 -15.85 -19.49 -8.81
CA GLN A 388 -15.30 -19.12 -10.12
C GLN A 388 -14.40 -17.87 -9.99
N LEU A 389 -14.89 -16.83 -9.31
CA LEU A 389 -14.11 -15.61 -9.06
C LEU A 389 -12.82 -15.94 -8.27
N GLN A 390 -12.93 -16.72 -7.18
CA GLN A 390 -11.79 -17.09 -6.37
C GLN A 390 -10.76 -17.93 -7.16
N ALA A 391 -11.23 -18.87 -7.95
CA ALA A 391 -10.38 -19.71 -8.78
C ALA A 391 -9.70 -18.92 -9.91
N GLY A 392 -10.41 -18.02 -10.56
CA GLY A 392 -9.87 -17.12 -11.58
C GLY A 392 -8.79 -16.19 -11.02
N PHE A 393 -9.03 -15.63 -9.83
CA PHE A 393 -8.02 -14.84 -9.10
C PHE A 393 -6.74 -15.64 -8.84
N TYR A 394 -6.83 -16.89 -8.39
CA TYR A 394 -5.66 -17.73 -8.19
C TYR A 394 -4.97 -18.06 -9.52
N TRP A 395 -5.77 -18.38 -10.56
CA TRP A 395 -5.24 -18.71 -11.89
C TRP A 395 -4.41 -17.56 -12.46
N VAL A 396 -4.92 -16.32 -12.50
CA VAL A 396 -4.21 -15.18 -13.08
C VAL A 396 -2.92 -14.89 -12.34
N ASN A 397 -2.91 -14.97 -11.01
CA ASN A 397 -1.70 -14.83 -10.19
C ASN A 397 -0.63 -15.87 -10.56
N HIS A 398 -1.03 -17.14 -10.66
CA HIS A 398 -0.11 -18.22 -11.03
C HIS A 398 0.41 -18.09 -12.45
N GLN A 399 -0.43 -17.71 -13.41
CA GLN A 399 -0.04 -17.55 -14.81
C GLN A 399 0.92 -16.38 -14.98
N PHE A 400 0.56 -15.21 -14.44
CA PHE A 400 1.38 -14.01 -14.58
C PHE A 400 2.76 -14.18 -13.93
N TYR A 401 2.85 -14.80 -12.76
CA TYR A 401 4.12 -15.05 -12.07
C TYR A 401 4.73 -16.43 -12.34
N SER A 402 4.32 -17.10 -13.42
CA SER A 402 4.99 -18.31 -13.91
C SER A 402 6.38 -17.98 -14.46
N GLY A 403 7.29 -18.98 -14.46
CA GLY A 403 8.65 -18.80 -15.01
C GLY A 403 8.65 -18.31 -16.46
N PRO A 404 7.90 -18.99 -17.37
CA PRO A 404 7.78 -18.55 -18.76
C PRO A 404 7.24 -17.14 -18.93
N SER A 405 6.22 -16.75 -18.16
CA SER A 405 5.63 -15.41 -18.19
C SER A 405 6.65 -14.34 -17.74
N ILE A 406 7.35 -14.58 -16.61
CA ILE A 406 8.40 -13.68 -16.12
C ILE A 406 9.47 -13.47 -17.19
N TRP A 407 9.95 -14.56 -17.79
CA TRP A 407 10.95 -14.48 -18.85
C TRP A 407 10.45 -13.68 -20.06
N LYS A 408 9.25 -13.98 -20.57
CA LYS A 408 8.65 -13.30 -21.72
C LYS A 408 8.52 -11.79 -21.52
N ARG A 409 8.19 -11.35 -20.30
CA ARG A 409 8.03 -9.93 -19.95
C ARG A 409 9.36 -9.19 -19.77
N LEU A 410 10.39 -9.87 -19.24
CA LEU A 410 11.65 -9.25 -18.85
C LEU A 410 12.79 -9.42 -19.87
N CYS A 411 12.74 -10.41 -20.78
CA CYS A 411 13.86 -10.77 -21.67
C CYS A 411 14.32 -9.67 -22.65
N ARG A 412 13.50 -8.63 -22.86
CA ARG A 412 13.84 -7.47 -23.73
C ARG A 412 13.91 -6.16 -22.98
N THR A 413 13.93 -6.21 -21.64
CA THR A 413 14.06 -5.01 -20.82
C THR A 413 15.53 -4.58 -20.78
N GLN A 414 15.83 -3.41 -21.33
CA GLN A 414 17.20 -2.91 -21.42
C GLN A 414 17.78 -2.39 -20.11
N GLN A 415 16.93 -2.14 -19.09
CA GLN A 415 17.35 -1.50 -17.83
C GLN A 415 17.02 -2.37 -16.61
N ARG A 416 18.01 -2.49 -15.70
CA ARG A 416 17.84 -3.07 -14.35
C ARG A 416 17.18 -4.46 -14.31
N LEU A 417 17.61 -5.34 -15.18
CA LEU A 417 17.04 -6.69 -15.30
C LEU A 417 17.09 -7.47 -13.96
N LEU A 418 18.22 -7.42 -13.24
CA LEU A 418 18.41 -8.18 -12.00
C LEU A 418 17.44 -7.77 -10.88
N PRO A 419 17.27 -6.48 -10.53
CA PRO A 419 16.26 -6.08 -9.55
C PRO A 419 14.84 -6.47 -9.95
N ARG A 420 14.45 -6.28 -11.21
CA ARG A 420 13.12 -6.64 -11.72
C ARG A 420 12.87 -8.14 -11.66
N TYR A 421 13.87 -8.94 -11.99
CA TYR A 421 13.79 -10.41 -11.87
C TYR A 421 13.64 -10.84 -10.40
N GLU A 422 14.46 -10.29 -9.50
CA GLU A 422 14.38 -10.62 -8.07
C GLU A 422 13.03 -10.25 -7.47
N MET A 423 12.48 -9.10 -7.81
CA MET A 423 11.12 -8.70 -7.41
C MET A 423 10.09 -9.75 -7.87
N ASN A 424 10.11 -10.13 -9.14
CA ASN A 424 9.20 -11.16 -9.68
C ASN A 424 9.38 -12.51 -8.97
N ARG A 425 10.62 -12.90 -8.64
CA ARG A 425 10.92 -14.13 -7.91
C ARG A 425 10.33 -14.11 -6.49
N GLN A 426 10.40 -12.97 -5.81
CA GLN A 426 9.79 -12.83 -4.49
C GLN A 426 8.26 -12.88 -4.57
N PHE A 427 7.63 -12.17 -5.52
CA PHE A 427 6.19 -12.29 -5.76
C PHE A 427 5.76 -13.73 -6.04
N ARG A 428 6.50 -14.43 -6.88
CA ARG A 428 6.23 -15.86 -7.16
C ARG A 428 6.28 -16.72 -5.90
N LYS A 429 7.20 -16.44 -4.97
CA LYS A 429 7.25 -17.14 -3.68
C LYS A 429 6.03 -16.82 -2.80
N LEU A 430 5.64 -15.54 -2.73
CA LEU A 430 4.47 -15.12 -1.97
C LEU A 430 3.19 -15.75 -2.51
N ILE A 431 2.99 -15.73 -3.84
CA ILE A 431 1.83 -16.33 -4.48
C ILE A 431 1.75 -17.84 -4.24
N LYS A 432 2.88 -18.56 -4.34
CA LYS A 432 2.89 -19.98 -4.02
C LYS A 432 2.49 -20.30 -2.57
N ARG A 433 2.70 -19.38 -1.63
CA ARG A 433 2.27 -19.53 -0.24
C ARG A 433 0.81 -19.14 -0.03
N ALA A 434 0.39 -18.05 -0.67
CA ALA A 434 -0.95 -17.49 -0.51
C ALA A 434 -2.03 -18.18 -1.37
N CYS A 435 -1.63 -18.81 -2.49
CA CYS A 435 -2.53 -19.44 -3.45
C CYS A 435 -2.11 -20.93 -3.64
N PRO A 436 -2.61 -21.87 -2.84
CA PRO A 436 -2.26 -23.28 -2.95
C PRO A 436 -2.65 -23.88 -4.31
N LYS A 437 -1.77 -24.67 -4.92
CA LYS A 437 -2.00 -25.28 -6.26
C LYS A 437 -3.22 -26.20 -6.34
N GLY A 438 -3.66 -26.77 -5.22
CA GLY A 438 -4.83 -27.66 -5.15
C GLY A 438 -6.18 -26.98 -5.43
N THR A 439 -6.25 -25.66 -5.32
CA THR A 439 -7.45 -24.87 -5.59
C THR A 439 -7.67 -24.56 -7.09
N LEU A 440 -6.71 -24.89 -7.96
CA LEU A 440 -6.77 -24.65 -9.41
C LEU A 440 -7.51 -25.74 -10.21
N SER A 441 -7.91 -26.83 -9.57
CA SER A 441 -8.41 -28.04 -10.25
C SER A 441 -9.75 -27.90 -11.00
N PRO A 442 -10.76 -27.11 -10.59
CA PRO A 442 -12.01 -26.97 -11.33
C PRO A 442 -11.89 -26.08 -12.59
N VAL A 443 -11.18 -24.95 -12.50
CA VAL A 443 -11.12 -23.94 -13.58
C VAL A 443 -10.14 -24.36 -14.68
N ALA A 444 -9.05 -25.02 -14.35
CA ALA A 444 -8.10 -25.54 -15.35
C ALA A 444 -8.72 -26.60 -16.29
N LYS A 445 -9.85 -27.21 -15.90
CA LYS A 445 -10.61 -28.12 -16.78
C LYS A 445 -11.58 -27.34 -17.68
N VAL A 446 -12.14 -26.23 -17.23
CA VAL A 446 -13.08 -25.40 -18.01
C VAL A 446 -12.30 -24.59 -19.06
N LEU A 447 -11.17 -23.97 -18.69
CA LEU A 447 -10.34 -23.17 -19.61
C LEU A 447 -9.50 -23.98 -20.59
N LYS A 448 -9.37 -25.32 -20.42
CA LYS A 448 -8.75 -26.21 -21.43
C LYS A 448 -9.73 -26.66 -22.51
N ASN A 449 -11.00 -26.42 -22.33
CA ASN A 449 -12.06 -26.84 -23.29
C ASN A 449 -12.68 -25.63 -24.05
N LEU A 450 -12.11 -24.43 -23.89
CA LEU A 450 -12.32 -23.25 -24.73
C LEU A 450 -11.08 -22.99 -25.57
#